data_8e53268207c8903dd24dca9bc7457888
#
_entry.id   8e53268207c8903dd24dca9bc7457888
#
_cell.length_a   1.000
_cell.length_b   1.000
_cell.length_c   1.000
_cell.angle_alpha   90.00
_cell.angle_beta   90.00
_cell.angle_gamma   90.00
#
_symmetry.space_group_name_H-M   'P 1'
#
loop_
_entity.id
_entity.type
_entity.pdbx_description
1 polymer ?
#
loop_
_entity_poly.entity_id
_entity_poly.type
_entity_poly.pdbx_seq_one_letter_code
_entity_poly.pdbx_strand_id
1 'polypeptide(L)'
;MLSRSLPLFPFLLLAIAPLAAQELPRPQAEHLQLARSVGTWEAAIETVGMDGKLHNSKGVSVQKMGPGGYWIVDDFQGEMNGVQFTSHGALGYDPQKKAYVQSWISMTPMLMVLTGTFDQAGKVLTMTGDGPGMDGTPIKMKNVTTWTSADSMTLEVFVVMPDGKETKNMTITYTRRAEKKADHAGAKK
;
A
#
# COMPACT_ATOMS: atom_id res chain seq x y z
N MET A 1 58.08 -18.43 61.23
CA MET A 1 58.01 -17.45 60.16
C MET A 1 57.24 -18.09 58.97
N LEU A 2 55.96 -17.79 58.86
CA LEU A 2 55.10 -18.34 57.81
C LEU A 2 54.87 -17.21 56.77
N SER A 3 55.47 -17.38 55.57
CA SER A 3 55.31 -16.48 54.43
C SER A 3 53.94 -16.77 53.78
N ARG A 4 52.99 -15.85 53.79
CA ARG A 4 51.74 -15.90 53.05
C ARG A 4 51.93 -15.27 51.68
N SER A 5 51.98 -16.05 50.62
CA SER A 5 51.87 -15.59 49.27
C SER A 5 50.39 -15.29 48.91
N LEU A 6 50.10 -14.02 48.51
CA LEU A 6 48.83 -13.61 47.96
C LEU A 6 48.72 -14.08 46.48
N PRO A 7 47.60 -14.66 46.09
CA PRO A 7 47.40 -14.95 44.65
C PRO A 7 47.04 -13.66 43.86
N LEU A 8 47.82 -13.40 42.81
CA LEU A 8 47.50 -12.37 41.81
C LEU A 8 46.31 -12.85 40.95
N PHE A 9 45.15 -12.17 41.12
CA PHE A 9 44.04 -12.38 40.22
C PHE A 9 44.28 -11.57 38.92
N PRO A 10 44.24 -12.21 37.74
CA PRO A 10 44.34 -11.47 36.47
C PRO A 10 43.01 -10.73 36.22
N PHE A 11 43.09 -9.42 36.16
CA PHE A 11 41.97 -8.56 35.74
C PHE A 11 41.70 -8.80 34.25
N LEU A 12 40.63 -9.54 33.92
CA LEU A 12 40.17 -9.72 32.56
C LEU A 12 39.48 -8.41 32.10
N LEU A 13 40.20 -7.61 31.32
CA LEU A 13 39.62 -6.42 30.65
C LEU A 13 38.63 -6.93 29.57
N LEU A 14 37.34 -6.89 29.87
CA LEU A 14 36.30 -7.08 28.86
C LEU A 14 36.30 -5.86 27.96
N ALA A 15 36.82 -6.01 26.72
CA ALA A 15 36.71 -5.01 25.67
C ALA A 15 35.23 -4.91 25.25
N ILE A 16 34.56 -3.84 25.67
CA ILE A 16 33.22 -3.48 25.18
C ILE A 16 33.40 -2.97 23.75
N ALA A 17 33.22 -3.86 22.76
CA ALA A 17 33.13 -3.44 21.37
C ALA A 17 31.92 -2.51 21.23
N PRO A 18 32.06 -1.31 20.59
CA PRO A 18 30.91 -0.46 20.32
C PRO A 18 29.92 -1.25 19.44
N LEU A 19 28.67 -1.38 19.90
CA LEU A 19 27.57 -1.92 19.12
C LEU A 19 27.38 -0.93 17.96
N ALA A 20 27.93 -1.23 16.78
CA ALA A 20 27.68 -0.43 15.61
C ALA A 20 26.16 -0.36 15.42
N ALA A 21 25.59 0.83 15.47
CA ALA A 21 24.18 1.05 15.18
C ALA A 21 23.91 0.46 13.79
N GLN A 22 23.12 -0.59 13.73
CA GLN A 22 22.79 -1.25 12.48
C GLN A 22 21.90 -0.28 11.69
N GLU A 23 22.45 0.35 10.64
CA GLU A 23 21.66 1.22 9.76
C GLU A 23 20.52 0.40 9.17
N LEU A 24 19.31 0.95 9.26
CA LEU A 24 18.17 0.33 8.59
C LEU A 24 18.41 0.28 7.08
N PRO A 25 18.01 -0.79 6.40
CA PRO A 25 18.13 -0.89 4.95
C PRO A 25 17.51 0.35 4.29
N ARG A 26 18.07 0.81 3.19
CA ARG A 26 17.50 1.94 2.42
C ARG A 26 16.44 1.43 1.46
N PRO A 27 15.38 2.24 1.15
CA PRO A 27 14.44 1.89 0.11
C PRO A 27 15.12 1.60 -1.23
N GLN A 28 14.73 0.52 -1.89
CA GLN A 28 15.19 0.14 -3.21
C GLN A 28 14.41 0.87 -4.30
N ALA A 29 14.80 0.72 -5.57
CA ALA A 29 14.14 1.36 -6.72
C ALA A 29 12.65 1.05 -6.80
N GLU A 30 12.26 -0.17 -6.46
CA GLU A 30 10.87 -0.63 -6.42
C GLU A 30 10.04 0.12 -5.38
N HIS A 31 10.60 0.43 -4.22
CA HIS A 31 9.93 1.26 -3.21
C HIS A 31 9.79 2.71 -3.69
N LEU A 32 10.86 3.26 -4.30
CA LEU A 32 10.86 4.63 -4.81
C LEU A 32 9.86 4.81 -5.95
N GLN A 33 9.61 3.76 -6.76
CA GLN A 33 8.61 3.76 -7.81
C GLN A 33 7.19 4.03 -7.27
N LEU A 34 6.89 3.63 -6.06
CA LEU A 34 5.59 3.85 -5.43
C LEU A 34 5.35 5.32 -5.04
N ALA A 35 6.39 6.14 -4.91
CA ALA A 35 6.26 7.54 -4.50
C ALA A 35 5.37 8.37 -5.43
N ARG A 36 5.22 7.98 -6.69
CA ARG A 36 4.28 8.61 -7.64
C ARG A 36 2.82 8.54 -7.21
N SER A 37 2.46 7.59 -6.35
CA SER A 37 1.11 7.45 -5.82
C SER A 37 0.78 8.47 -4.72
N VAL A 38 1.80 9.07 -4.09
CA VAL A 38 1.60 10.04 -3.01
C VAL A 38 0.78 11.22 -3.48
N GLY A 39 -0.27 11.57 -2.72
CA GLY A 39 -1.14 12.69 -3.00
C GLY A 39 -2.59 12.42 -2.63
N THR A 40 -3.46 13.39 -2.93
CA THR A 40 -4.91 13.25 -2.79
C THR A 40 -5.52 13.03 -4.17
N TRP A 41 -6.38 12.03 -4.29
CA TRP A 41 -6.99 11.60 -5.53
C TRP A 41 -8.50 11.62 -5.44
N GLU A 42 -9.15 12.28 -6.40
CA GLU A 42 -10.58 12.13 -6.64
C GLU A 42 -10.82 10.79 -7.35
N ALA A 43 -11.73 9.99 -6.83
CA ALA A 43 -12.07 8.69 -7.37
C ALA A 43 -13.48 8.71 -7.99
N ALA A 44 -13.56 8.44 -9.29
CA ALA A 44 -14.81 8.11 -9.97
C ALA A 44 -14.91 6.58 -10.06
N ILE A 45 -15.95 6.00 -9.49
CA ILE A 45 -16.10 4.56 -9.33
C ILE A 45 -17.28 4.07 -10.15
N GLU A 46 -17.05 3.04 -10.97
CA GLU A 46 -18.06 2.28 -11.69
C GLU A 46 -18.05 0.85 -11.17
N THR A 47 -19.16 0.37 -10.64
CA THR A 47 -19.30 -0.99 -10.09
C THR A 47 -20.45 -1.70 -10.81
N VAL A 48 -20.25 -2.97 -11.14
CA VAL A 48 -21.32 -3.84 -11.64
C VAL A 48 -22.13 -4.36 -10.44
N GLY A 49 -23.37 -3.94 -10.32
CA GLY A 49 -24.29 -4.38 -9.28
C GLY A 49 -24.77 -5.83 -9.49
N MET A 50 -25.44 -6.36 -8.47
CA MET A 50 -26.08 -7.71 -8.55
C MET A 50 -27.17 -7.78 -9.61
N ASP A 51 -27.77 -6.66 -9.98
CA ASP A 51 -28.74 -6.53 -11.06
C ASP A 51 -28.11 -6.49 -12.45
N GLY A 52 -26.76 -6.63 -12.53
CA GLY A 52 -25.98 -6.54 -13.76
C GLY A 52 -25.85 -5.14 -14.32
N LYS A 53 -26.32 -4.10 -13.62
CA LYS A 53 -26.23 -2.71 -14.06
C LYS A 53 -24.98 -2.03 -13.51
N LEU A 54 -24.54 -1.00 -14.22
CA LEU A 54 -23.47 -0.13 -13.74
C LEU A 54 -24.01 0.89 -12.74
N HIS A 55 -23.36 0.96 -11.61
CA HIS A 55 -23.60 1.94 -10.56
C HIS A 55 -22.39 2.86 -10.46
N ASN A 56 -22.64 4.18 -10.46
CA ASN A 56 -21.59 5.18 -10.37
C ASN A 56 -21.57 5.79 -8.97
N SER A 57 -20.39 5.93 -8.41
CA SER A 57 -20.16 6.59 -7.14
C SER A 57 -18.85 7.36 -7.14
N LYS A 58 -18.55 8.04 -6.04
CA LYS A 58 -17.36 8.88 -5.92
C LYS A 58 -16.69 8.67 -4.59
N GLY A 59 -15.39 8.91 -4.55
CA GLY A 59 -14.62 8.87 -3.32
C GLY A 59 -13.38 9.75 -3.40
N VAL A 60 -12.62 9.73 -2.32
CA VAL A 60 -11.32 10.40 -2.19
C VAL A 60 -10.35 9.40 -1.57
N SER A 61 -9.21 9.25 -2.20
CA SER A 61 -8.07 8.49 -1.69
C SER A 61 -6.96 9.46 -1.29
N VAL A 62 -6.43 9.31 -0.07
CA VAL A 62 -5.28 10.08 0.41
C VAL A 62 -4.13 9.11 0.61
N GLN A 63 -3.17 9.18 -0.31
CA GLN A 63 -2.00 8.30 -0.33
C GLN A 63 -0.77 9.02 0.21
N LYS A 64 -0.14 8.43 1.20
CA LYS A 64 1.04 8.98 1.89
C LYS A 64 2.17 7.98 1.90
N MET A 65 3.40 8.49 1.89
CA MET A 65 4.56 7.67 2.17
C MET A 65 4.51 7.19 3.62
N GLY A 66 4.57 5.89 3.82
CA GLY A 66 4.60 5.24 5.11
C GLY A 66 5.99 5.18 5.74
N PRO A 67 6.12 4.48 6.87
CA PRO A 67 7.37 4.40 7.62
C PRO A 67 8.55 3.92 6.79
N GLY A 68 9.71 4.59 6.96
CA GLY A 68 10.96 4.24 6.31
C GLY A 68 11.00 4.45 4.79
N GLY A 69 9.92 4.94 4.18
CA GLY A 69 9.85 5.10 2.71
C GLY A 69 9.61 3.79 1.95
N TYR A 70 9.16 2.73 2.63
CA TYR A 70 8.94 1.40 2.03
C TYR A 70 7.52 1.16 1.57
N TRP A 71 6.55 1.93 2.08
CA TRP A 71 5.13 1.68 1.92
C TRP A 71 4.41 2.93 1.41
N ILE A 72 3.34 2.73 0.67
CA ILE A 72 2.28 3.72 0.51
C ILE A 72 1.15 3.30 1.44
N VAL A 73 0.69 4.23 2.25
CA VAL A 73 -0.51 4.08 3.08
C VAL A 73 -1.63 4.87 2.43
N ASP A 74 -2.77 4.25 2.25
CA ASP A 74 -3.94 4.81 1.57
C ASP A 74 -5.13 4.84 2.51
N ASP A 75 -5.68 6.04 2.71
CA ASP A 75 -6.94 6.28 3.41
C ASP A 75 -8.00 6.63 2.36
N PHE A 76 -8.98 5.77 2.17
CA PHE A 76 -10.06 5.97 1.22
C PHE A 76 -11.38 6.26 1.94
N GLN A 77 -12.10 7.26 1.43
CA GLN A 77 -13.46 7.60 1.85
C GLN A 77 -14.32 7.84 0.62
N GLY A 78 -15.52 7.31 0.62
CA GLY A 78 -16.44 7.48 -0.51
C GLY A 78 -17.80 6.92 -0.23
N GLU A 79 -18.57 6.75 -1.29
CA GLU A 79 -19.87 6.13 -1.27
C GLU A 79 -19.84 4.92 -2.20
N MET A 80 -20.47 3.84 -1.78
CA MET A 80 -20.69 2.67 -2.60
C MET A 80 -22.13 2.21 -2.44
N ASN A 81 -22.90 2.23 -3.53
CA ASN A 81 -24.33 1.86 -3.53
C ASN A 81 -25.19 2.63 -2.51
N GLY A 82 -24.95 3.94 -2.35
CA GLY A 82 -25.66 4.79 -1.39
C GLY A 82 -25.18 4.67 0.06
N VAL A 83 -24.19 3.82 0.34
CA VAL A 83 -23.62 3.62 1.68
C VAL A 83 -22.26 4.31 1.77
N GLN A 84 -22.04 5.07 2.83
CA GLN A 84 -20.73 5.65 3.13
C GLN A 84 -19.74 4.52 3.37
N PHE A 85 -18.60 4.58 2.68
CA PHE A 85 -17.57 3.56 2.69
C PHE A 85 -16.23 4.16 3.09
N THR A 86 -15.56 3.50 4.02
CA THR A 86 -14.20 3.85 4.42
C THR A 86 -13.31 2.60 4.34
N SER A 87 -12.07 2.80 3.94
CA SER A 87 -11.10 1.72 3.88
C SER A 87 -9.68 2.24 4.05
N HIS A 88 -8.79 1.34 4.39
CA HIS A 88 -7.39 1.63 4.63
C HIS A 88 -6.52 0.56 3.99
N GLY A 89 -5.47 0.98 3.30
CA GLY A 89 -4.56 0.09 2.60
C GLY A 89 -3.10 0.40 2.86
N ALA A 90 -2.26 -0.59 2.64
CA ALA A 90 -0.82 -0.44 2.57
C ALA A 90 -0.29 -1.22 1.37
N LEU A 91 0.54 -0.56 0.54
CA LEU A 91 1.21 -1.14 -0.62
C LEU A 91 2.71 -0.94 -0.47
N GLY A 92 3.50 -2.00 -0.58
CA GLY A 92 4.95 -1.96 -0.52
C GLY A 92 5.58 -3.03 -1.40
N TYR A 93 6.91 -3.00 -1.51
CA TYR A 93 7.67 -4.05 -2.18
C TYR A 93 8.33 -4.96 -1.15
N ASP A 94 8.19 -6.26 -1.32
CA ASP A 94 8.86 -7.27 -0.49
C ASP A 94 10.08 -7.84 -1.25
N PRO A 95 11.31 -7.48 -0.86
CA PRO A 95 12.51 -7.95 -1.57
C PRO A 95 12.72 -9.46 -1.49
N GLN A 96 12.20 -10.13 -0.45
CA GLN A 96 12.31 -11.59 -0.33
C GLN A 96 11.37 -12.29 -1.31
N LYS A 97 10.18 -11.77 -1.50
CA LYS A 97 9.21 -12.27 -2.48
C LYS A 97 9.47 -11.78 -3.89
N LYS A 98 10.30 -10.73 -4.03
CA LYS A 98 10.51 -9.99 -5.29
C LYS A 98 9.19 -9.56 -5.92
N ALA A 99 8.26 -9.10 -5.09
CA ALA A 99 6.91 -8.75 -5.47
C ALA A 99 6.38 -7.58 -4.65
N TYR A 100 5.45 -6.83 -5.22
CA TYR A 100 4.64 -5.88 -4.49
C TYR A 100 3.60 -6.64 -3.66
N VAL A 101 3.36 -6.17 -2.45
CA VAL A 101 2.40 -6.73 -1.51
C VAL A 101 1.46 -5.61 -1.09
N GLN A 102 0.17 -5.86 -1.16
CA GLN A 102 -0.88 -4.94 -0.73
C GLN A 102 -1.74 -5.62 0.33
N SER A 103 -2.03 -4.91 1.40
CA SER A 103 -3.11 -5.22 2.33
C SER A 103 -4.20 -4.18 2.20
N TRP A 104 -5.47 -4.59 2.37
CA TRP A 104 -6.62 -3.71 2.32
C TRP A 104 -7.66 -4.13 3.34
N ILE A 105 -8.03 -3.22 4.21
CA ILE A 105 -9.11 -3.37 5.17
C ILE A 105 -10.23 -2.39 4.85
N SER A 106 -11.46 -2.82 5.04
CA SER A 106 -12.65 -2.03 4.76
C SER A 106 -13.72 -2.29 5.81
N MET A 107 -14.94 -1.89 5.54
CA MET A 107 -16.08 -2.15 6.41
C MET A 107 -16.54 -3.63 6.42
N THR A 108 -15.79 -4.52 5.79
CA THR A 108 -15.99 -5.97 5.85
C THR A 108 -15.02 -6.60 6.87
N PRO A 109 -15.36 -7.72 7.52
CA PRO A 109 -14.47 -8.37 8.49
C PRO A 109 -13.29 -9.12 7.87
N MET A 110 -13.11 -9.03 6.56
CA MET A 110 -12.05 -9.74 5.84
C MET A 110 -10.89 -8.80 5.49
N LEU A 111 -9.68 -9.28 5.72
CA LEU A 111 -8.46 -8.67 5.22
C LEU A 111 -8.21 -9.17 3.78
N MET A 112 -8.11 -8.25 2.83
CA MET A 112 -7.62 -8.57 1.48
C MET A 112 -6.10 -8.46 1.45
N VAL A 113 -5.42 -9.48 0.94
CA VAL A 113 -3.97 -9.46 0.71
C VAL A 113 -3.70 -9.87 -0.73
N LEU A 114 -3.06 -8.98 -1.47
CA LEU A 114 -2.70 -9.20 -2.87
C LEU A 114 -1.19 -9.14 -3.05
N THR A 115 -0.68 -9.88 -4.03
CA THR A 115 0.73 -9.83 -4.45
C THR A 115 0.79 -9.68 -5.96
N GLY A 116 1.85 -9.02 -6.46
CA GLY A 116 1.97 -8.82 -7.90
C GLY A 116 3.22 -8.08 -8.32
N THR A 117 3.26 -7.70 -9.59
CA THR A 117 4.42 -7.08 -10.21
C THR A 117 3.99 -5.96 -11.17
N PHE A 118 4.90 -5.02 -11.39
CA PHE A 118 4.78 -4.08 -12.50
C PHE A 118 5.13 -4.76 -13.82
N ASP A 119 4.55 -4.26 -14.89
CA ASP A 119 4.98 -4.53 -16.25
C ASP A 119 6.41 -3.98 -16.49
N GLN A 120 7.02 -4.38 -17.60
CA GLN A 120 8.37 -3.95 -17.95
C GLN A 120 8.50 -2.43 -18.13
N ALA A 121 7.42 -1.76 -18.55
CA ALA A 121 7.39 -0.30 -18.67
C ALA A 121 7.18 0.42 -17.33
N GLY A 122 6.92 -0.33 -16.26
CA GLY A 122 6.63 0.22 -14.94
C GLY A 122 5.32 1.01 -14.87
N LYS A 123 4.40 0.79 -15.79
CA LYS A 123 3.13 1.56 -15.90
C LYS A 123 1.92 0.79 -15.38
N VAL A 124 1.95 -0.53 -15.45
CA VAL A 124 0.84 -1.38 -15.05
C VAL A 124 1.26 -2.27 -13.89
N LEU A 125 0.60 -2.14 -12.75
CA LEU A 125 0.74 -3.02 -11.61
C LEU A 125 -0.40 -4.03 -11.63
N THR A 126 -0.10 -5.31 -11.83
CA THR A 126 -1.06 -6.40 -11.74
C THR A 126 -0.85 -7.14 -10.43
N MET A 127 -1.90 -7.26 -9.64
CA MET A 127 -1.88 -7.92 -8.33
C MET A 127 -3.00 -8.95 -8.25
N THR A 128 -2.73 -10.08 -7.60
CA THR A 128 -3.69 -11.17 -7.41
C THR A 128 -3.68 -11.66 -5.97
N GLY A 129 -4.80 -12.21 -5.52
CA GLY A 129 -4.93 -12.78 -4.18
C GLY A 129 -6.39 -13.09 -3.86
N ASP A 130 -6.65 -13.21 -2.57
CA ASP A 130 -7.99 -13.47 -2.06
C ASP A 130 -8.61 -12.18 -1.52
N GLY A 131 -9.89 -11.99 -1.81
CA GLY A 131 -10.70 -10.87 -1.33
C GLY A 131 -12.04 -11.34 -0.80
N PRO A 132 -12.84 -10.41 -0.24
CA PRO A 132 -14.15 -10.73 0.33
C PRO A 132 -15.16 -11.08 -0.76
N GLY A 133 -15.76 -12.26 -0.67
CA GLY A 133 -16.96 -12.61 -1.39
C GLY A 133 -18.20 -12.08 -0.67
N MET A 134 -19.31 -12.00 -1.38
CA MET A 134 -20.58 -11.46 -0.85
C MET A 134 -21.18 -12.32 0.26
N ASP A 135 -20.92 -13.61 0.24
CA ASP A 135 -21.38 -14.61 1.24
C ASP A 135 -20.37 -14.82 2.38
N GLY A 136 -19.28 -14.00 2.42
CA GLY A 136 -18.21 -14.11 3.39
C GLY A 136 -17.17 -15.19 3.06
N THR A 137 -17.30 -15.90 1.94
CA THR A 137 -16.24 -16.81 1.47
C THR A 137 -15.17 -16.05 0.71
N PRO A 138 -13.88 -16.44 0.80
CA PRO A 138 -12.83 -15.83 -0.01
C PRO A 138 -13.05 -16.09 -1.51
N ILE A 139 -12.91 -15.04 -2.32
CA ILE A 139 -12.92 -15.13 -3.78
C ILE A 139 -11.56 -14.73 -4.34
N LYS A 140 -11.18 -15.33 -5.46
CA LYS A 140 -9.97 -14.92 -6.18
C LYS A 140 -10.21 -13.58 -6.86
N MET A 141 -9.28 -12.67 -6.66
CA MET A 141 -9.33 -11.31 -7.23
C MET A 141 -8.06 -11.01 -8.01
N LYS A 142 -8.22 -10.19 -9.04
CA LYS A 142 -7.12 -9.55 -9.77
C LYS A 142 -7.40 -8.06 -9.86
N ASN A 143 -6.41 -7.27 -9.42
CA ASN A 143 -6.39 -5.82 -9.52
C ASN A 143 -5.36 -5.41 -10.57
N VAL A 144 -5.75 -4.51 -11.47
CA VAL A 144 -4.87 -3.94 -12.48
C VAL A 144 -4.87 -2.44 -12.34
N THR A 145 -3.78 -1.88 -11.84
CA THR A 145 -3.61 -0.43 -11.75
C THR A 145 -2.75 0.07 -12.89
N THR A 146 -3.27 0.99 -13.69
CA THR A 146 -2.57 1.59 -14.82
C THR A 146 -2.37 3.09 -14.60
N TRP A 147 -1.12 3.54 -14.58
CA TRP A 147 -0.80 4.98 -14.56
C TRP A 147 -0.80 5.52 -15.97
N THR A 148 -1.80 6.35 -16.30
CA THR A 148 -1.95 6.97 -17.62
C THR A 148 -1.18 8.28 -17.73
N SER A 149 -0.98 8.97 -16.60
CA SER A 149 -0.14 10.17 -16.48
C SER A 149 0.35 10.35 -15.04
N ALA A 150 1.05 11.44 -14.75
CA ALA A 150 1.42 11.82 -13.39
C ALA A 150 0.18 12.10 -12.50
N ASP A 151 -0.92 12.53 -13.11
CA ASP A 151 -2.12 12.99 -12.43
C ASP A 151 -3.36 12.11 -12.70
N SER A 152 -3.17 10.96 -13.33
CA SER A 152 -4.26 10.04 -13.64
C SER A 152 -3.82 8.59 -13.57
N MET A 153 -4.65 7.77 -12.93
CA MET A 153 -4.51 6.31 -12.93
C MET A 153 -5.89 5.65 -12.92
N THR A 154 -5.96 4.42 -13.41
CA THR A 154 -7.15 3.57 -13.32
C THR A 154 -6.84 2.32 -12.51
N LEU A 155 -7.80 1.88 -11.72
CA LEU A 155 -7.80 0.57 -11.07
C LEU A 155 -8.97 -0.23 -11.62
N GLU A 156 -8.68 -1.36 -12.23
CA GLU A 156 -9.69 -2.35 -12.63
C GLU A 156 -9.63 -3.54 -11.69
N VAL A 157 -10.78 -3.93 -11.17
CA VAL A 157 -10.93 -5.06 -10.25
C VAL A 157 -11.71 -6.17 -10.93
N PHE A 158 -11.12 -7.35 -10.95
CA PHE A 158 -11.69 -8.56 -11.54
C PHE A 158 -11.91 -9.62 -10.47
N VAL A 159 -13.04 -10.31 -10.57
CA VAL A 159 -13.26 -11.58 -9.89
C VAL A 159 -12.80 -12.70 -10.84
N VAL A 160 -11.98 -13.60 -10.31
CA VAL A 160 -11.48 -14.76 -11.07
C VAL A 160 -12.30 -15.99 -10.66
N MET A 161 -13.05 -16.49 -11.60
CA MET A 161 -13.92 -17.66 -11.40
C MET A 161 -13.10 -18.95 -11.29
N PRO A 162 -13.64 -20.04 -10.73
CA PRO A 162 -12.94 -21.33 -10.62
C PRO A 162 -12.47 -21.93 -11.96
N ASP A 163 -13.15 -21.59 -13.05
CA ASP A 163 -12.77 -21.98 -14.42
C ASP A 163 -11.65 -21.09 -15.03
N GLY A 164 -11.15 -20.10 -14.25
CA GLY A 164 -10.14 -19.15 -14.68
C GLY A 164 -10.69 -17.95 -15.45
N LYS A 165 -12.00 -17.87 -15.69
CA LYS A 165 -12.59 -16.71 -16.34
C LYS A 165 -12.55 -15.48 -15.46
N GLU A 166 -12.09 -14.36 -16.00
CA GLU A 166 -12.06 -13.07 -15.32
C GLU A 166 -13.30 -12.26 -15.66
N THR A 167 -13.96 -11.75 -14.64
CA THR A 167 -15.11 -10.85 -14.82
C THR A 167 -14.81 -9.54 -14.12
N LYS A 168 -14.80 -8.45 -14.89
CA LYS A 168 -14.58 -7.11 -14.36
C LYS A 168 -15.77 -6.69 -13.53
N ASN A 169 -15.52 -6.40 -12.24
CA ASN A 169 -16.54 -6.03 -11.27
C ASN A 169 -16.54 -4.53 -10.97
N MET A 170 -15.37 -3.88 -11.04
CA MET A 170 -15.26 -2.46 -10.71
C MET A 170 -14.16 -1.80 -11.55
N THR A 171 -14.38 -0.54 -11.87
CA THR A 171 -13.34 0.36 -12.39
C THR A 171 -13.32 1.62 -11.53
N ILE A 172 -12.14 2.04 -11.10
CA ILE A 172 -11.95 3.33 -10.42
C ILE A 172 -11.01 4.18 -11.28
N THR A 173 -11.47 5.35 -11.68
CA THR A 173 -10.63 6.36 -12.31
C THR A 173 -10.23 7.38 -11.27
N TYR A 174 -8.93 7.48 -11.02
CA TYR A 174 -8.35 8.45 -10.10
C TYR A 174 -7.80 9.64 -10.86
N THR A 175 -8.14 10.84 -10.38
CA THR A 175 -7.56 12.10 -10.85
C THR A 175 -6.92 12.80 -9.66
N ARG A 176 -5.67 13.20 -9.79
CA ARG A 176 -4.96 13.90 -8.71
C ARG A 176 -5.62 15.24 -8.42
N ARG A 177 -5.90 15.49 -7.15
CA ARG A 177 -6.39 16.80 -6.72
C ARG A 177 -5.22 17.78 -6.77
N ALA A 178 -5.42 18.91 -7.44
CA ALA A 178 -4.44 20.00 -7.40
C ALA A 178 -4.26 20.48 -5.95
N GLU A 179 -3.01 20.55 -5.50
CA GLU A 179 -2.72 21.20 -4.22
C GLU A 179 -3.14 22.67 -4.30
N LYS A 180 -4.04 23.08 -3.40
CA LYS A 180 -4.29 24.51 -3.21
C LYS A 180 -2.97 25.12 -2.77
N LYS A 181 -2.37 25.96 -3.60
CA LYS A 181 -1.25 26.81 -3.16
C LYS A 181 -1.74 27.54 -1.91
N ALA A 182 -1.09 27.30 -0.78
CA ALA A 182 -1.33 28.07 0.42
C ALA A 182 -1.04 29.52 0.06
N ASP A 183 -2.08 30.36 0.00
CA ASP A 183 -1.94 31.80 -0.12
C ASP A 183 -1.17 32.26 1.12
N HIS A 184 0.13 32.48 0.94
CA HIS A 184 0.94 33.24 1.87
C HIS A 184 0.54 34.73 1.67
N ALA A 185 -0.74 35.04 2.01
CA ALA A 185 -1.17 36.40 2.16
C ALA A 185 -0.52 36.97 3.41
N GLY A 186 0.55 37.72 3.19
CA GLY A 186 0.99 38.90 3.92
C GLY A 186 0.77 38.96 5.42
N ALA A 187 1.83 38.72 6.18
CA ALA A 187 2.02 39.50 7.40
C ALA A 187 3.05 40.60 7.07
N LYS A 188 2.57 41.68 6.48
CA LYS A 188 3.23 42.98 6.60
C LYS A 188 2.84 43.56 7.95
N LYS A 189 3.77 43.70 8.82
CA LYS A 189 3.86 44.74 9.84
C LYS A 189 5.30 45.23 9.94
#